data_0ee32442928a26fc06bd81f3c0237776
#
_entry.id   0ee32442928a26fc06bd81f3c0237776
#
_cell.length_a   1.000
_cell.length_b   1.000
_cell.length_c   1.000
_cell.angle_alpha   90.00
_cell.angle_beta   90.00
_cell.angle_gamma   90.00
#
_symmetry.space_group_name_H-M   'P 1'
#
loop_
_entity.id
_entity.type
_entity.pdbx_description
1 polymer ?
#
loop_
_entity_poly.entity_id
_entity_poly.type
_entity_poly.pdbx_seq_one_letter_code
_entity_poly.pdbx_strand_id
1 'polypeptide(L)'
;AVACSMFSSNVESAEKKLVLYNEQLKKQAGTDPLTGLWNRRQMLEFITEKRRREPEMAFTLGMGDIDFFKRINDKWGHDCGDAVLVWLARRISEELPDGARLCRWGGEEFIFFFPRENGDVICRFLDDLRMKLDNPPFDWRGERIPITMTFGVEENDFRSDIDTLLKNVDNKLYIGKNQGRDCVIY
;
A
#
# COMPACT_ATOMS: atom_id res chain seq x y z
N ALA A 1 6.62 35.76 37.93
CA ALA A 1 5.50 34.86 37.49
C ALA A 1 5.11 35.10 36.01
N VAL A 2 4.99 36.36 35.58
CA VAL A 2 4.55 36.72 34.20
C VAL A 2 5.57 36.28 33.12
N ALA A 3 6.87 36.45 33.35
CA ALA A 3 7.91 36.06 32.40
C ALA A 3 8.00 34.55 32.17
N CYS A 4 7.75 33.72 33.17
CA CYS A 4 7.75 32.26 33.07
C CYS A 4 6.55 31.76 32.25
N SER A 5 5.39 32.37 32.40
CA SER A 5 4.17 32.07 31.67
C SER A 5 4.28 32.43 30.18
N MET A 6 4.91 33.58 29.84
CA MET A 6 5.18 33.98 28.45
C MET A 6 6.19 33.04 27.77
N PHE A 7 7.21 32.56 28.48
CA PHE A 7 8.22 31.68 27.96
C PHE A 7 7.59 30.26 27.66
N SER A 8 6.75 29.75 28.55
CA SER A 8 6.03 28.52 28.35
C SER A 8 5.07 28.58 27.13
N SER A 9 4.34 29.68 26.97
CA SER A 9 3.43 29.91 25.85
C SER A 9 4.18 29.99 24.50
N ASN A 10 5.36 30.59 24.47
CA ASN A 10 6.17 30.69 23.26
C ASN A 10 6.76 29.30 22.85
N VAL A 11 7.19 28.51 23.81
CA VAL A 11 7.68 27.13 23.57
C VAL A 11 6.57 26.25 23.02
N GLU A 12 5.38 26.25 23.63
CA GLU A 12 4.21 25.51 23.11
C GLU A 12 3.80 25.92 21.70
N SER A 13 3.87 27.24 21.41
CA SER A 13 3.58 27.74 20.06
C SER A 13 4.62 27.28 19.03
N ALA A 14 5.89 27.25 19.40
CA ALA A 14 6.98 26.78 18.55
C ALA A 14 6.88 25.25 18.28
N GLU A 15 6.56 24.47 19.32
CA GLU A 15 6.34 23.02 19.18
C GLU A 15 5.16 22.72 18.26
N LYS A 16 4.03 23.42 18.41
CA LYS A 16 2.87 23.27 17.52
C LYS A 16 3.22 23.61 16.06
N LYS A 17 3.98 24.66 15.84
CA LYS A 17 4.46 25.03 14.49
C LYS A 17 5.38 23.97 13.90
N LEU A 18 6.28 23.42 14.70
CA LEU A 18 7.21 22.37 14.27
C LEU A 18 6.45 21.08 13.89
N VAL A 19 5.44 20.69 14.68
CA VAL A 19 4.59 19.55 14.37
C VAL A 19 3.85 19.77 13.05
N LEU A 20 3.21 20.94 12.87
CA LEU A 20 2.50 21.28 11.62
C LEU A 20 3.45 21.31 10.41
N TYR A 21 4.65 21.84 10.57
CA TYR A 21 5.65 21.87 9.50
C TYR A 21 6.15 20.47 9.14
N ASN A 22 6.40 19.63 10.13
CA ASN A 22 6.75 18.22 9.92
C ASN A 22 5.61 17.43 9.25
N GLU A 23 4.36 17.69 9.61
CA GLU A 23 3.20 17.08 8.93
C GLU A 23 3.09 17.55 7.47
N GLN A 24 3.37 18.82 7.19
CA GLN A 24 3.41 19.35 5.83
C GLN A 24 4.55 18.72 5.00
N LEU A 25 5.74 18.57 5.58
CA LEU A 25 6.86 17.89 4.95
C LEU A 25 6.54 16.40 4.67
N LYS A 26 5.92 15.70 5.62
CA LYS A 26 5.45 14.32 5.43
C LYS A 26 4.39 14.22 4.33
N LYS A 27 3.48 15.21 4.23
CA LYS A 27 2.51 15.30 3.13
C LYS A 27 3.16 15.59 1.78
N GLN A 28 4.29 16.29 1.74
CA GLN A 28 5.07 16.53 0.52
C GLN A 28 5.96 15.36 0.12
N ALA A 29 6.36 14.51 1.08
CA ALA A 29 7.08 13.29 0.77
C ALA A 29 6.22 12.34 -0.08
N GLY A 30 6.76 11.83 -1.18
CA GLY A 30 6.07 10.88 -2.08
C GLY A 30 6.08 9.44 -1.58
N THR A 31 6.74 9.18 -0.43
CA THR A 31 6.95 7.84 0.11
C THR A 31 6.27 7.64 1.47
N ASP A 32 5.93 6.40 1.77
CA ASP A 32 5.50 5.97 3.08
C ASP A 32 6.72 5.82 4.01
N PRO A 33 6.73 6.46 5.19
CA PRO A 33 7.91 6.49 6.05
C PRO A 33 8.26 5.15 6.70
N LEU A 34 7.31 4.21 6.80
CA LEU A 34 7.55 2.90 7.38
C LEU A 34 8.16 1.94 6.36
N THR A 35 7.56 1.87 5.18
CA THR A 35 7.90 0.86 4.17
C THR A 35 8.87 1.37 3.10
N GLY A 36 9.04 2.69 2.95
CA GLY A 36 9.81 3.31 1.88
C GLY A 36 9.15 3.24 0.50
N LEU A 37 8.00 2.57 0.37
CA LEU A 37 7.21 2.52 -0.86
C LEU A 37 6.61 3.89 -1.19
N TRP A 38 6.11 4.04 -2.40
CA TRP A 38 5.26 5.19 -2.70
C TRP A 38 4.07 5.23 -1.75
N ASN A 39 3.61 6.42 -1.42
CA ASN A 39 2.35 6.60 -0.72
C ASN A 39 1.20 6.79 -1.71
N ARG A 40 -0.03 6.80 -1.19
CA ARG A 40 -1.26 6.99 -1.98
C ARG A 40 -1.19 8.22 -2.89
N ARG A 41 -0.69 9.35 -2.39
CA ARG A 41 -0.60 10.60 -3.16
C ARG A 41 0.31 10.43 -4.37
N GLN A 42 1.50 9.90 -4.18
CA GLN A 42 2.47 9.69 -5.26
C GLN A 42 1.94 8.75 -6.33
N MET A 43 1.24 7.69 -5.95
CA MET A 43 0.63 6.76 -6.90
C MET A 43 -0.47 7.45 -7.73
N LEU A 44 -1.35 8.22 -7.09
CA LEU A 44 -2.41 8.96 -7.79
C LEU A 44 -1.85 10.00 -8.77
N GLU A 45 -0.86 10.78 -8.35
CA GLU A 45 -0.16 11.75 -9.20
C GLU A 45 0.47 11.06 -10.41
N PHE A 46 1.12 9.92 -10.19
CA PHE A 46 1.75 9.12 -11.25
C PHE A 46 0.73 8.59 -12.26
N ILE A 47 -0.37 7.96 -11.80
CA ILE A 47 -1.40 7.40 -12.69
C ILE A 47 -2.06 8.54 -13.49
N THR A 48 -2.38 9.66 -12.84
CA THR A 48 -2.97 10.84 -13.49
C THR A 48 -2.08 11.37 -14.62
N GLU A 49 -0.79 11.54 -14.31
CA GLU A 49 0.17 12.05 -15.29
C GLU A 49 0.43 11.05 -16.41
N LYS A 50 0.47 9.75 -16.11
CA LYS A 50 0.57 8.70 -17.14
C LYS A 50 -0.62 8.71 -18.10
N ARG A 51 -1.83 8.76 -17.59
CA ARG A 51 -3.04 8.85 -18.44
C ARG A 51 -3.08 10.13 -19.26
N ARG A 52 -2.58 11.24 -18.73
CA ARG A 52 -2.51 12.50 -19.47
C ARG A 52 -1.51 12.46 -20.62
N ARG A 53 -0.35 11.81 -20.43
CA ARG A 53 0.73 11.72 -21.44
C ARG A 53 0.49 10.61 -22.45
N GLU A 54 -0.05 9.50 -22.01
CA GLU A 54 -0.26 8.30 -22.79
C GLU A 54 -1.73 7.84 -22.65
N PRO A 55 -2.71 8.56 -23.22
CA PRO A 55 -4.14 8.31 -22.98
C PRO A 55 -4.62 6.93 -23.45
N GLU A 56 -3.93 6.34 -24.42
CA GLU A 56 -4.24 5.02 -24.98
C GLU A 56 -3.34 3.90 -24.39
N MET A 57 -2.57 4.19 -23.33
CA MET A 57 -1.76 3.18 -22.69
C MET A 57 -2.63 2.24 -21.86
N ALA A 58 -2.62 0.96 -22.24
CA ALA A 58 -3.20 -0.09 -21.39
C ALA A 58 -2.42 -0.20 -20.08
N PHE A 59 -3.11 -0.40 -18.99
CA PHE A 59 -2.53 -0.74 -17.69
C PHE A 59 -3.53 -1.51 -16.83
N THR A 60 -3.02 -2.23 -15.88
CA THR A 60 -3.82 -2.97 -14.88
C THR A 60 -3.48 -2.47 -13.48
N LEU A 61 -4.50 -2.29 -12.66
CA LEU A 61 -4.37 -2.03 -11.23
C LEU A 61 -4.56 -3.33 -10.44
N GLY A 62 -3.71 -3.55 -9.45
CA GLY A 62 -3.92 -4.52 -8.40
C GLY A 62 -4.14 -3.80 -7.08
N MET A 63 -5.06 -4.28 -6.24
CA MET A 63 -5.16 -3.88 -4.85
C MET A 63 -5.02 -5.12 -3.98
N GLY A 64 -4.07 -5.10 -3.05
CA GLY A 64 -3.80 -6.19 -2.13
C GLY A 64 -3.95 -5.76 -0.69
N ASP A 65 -4.39 -6.66 0.17
CA ASP A 65 -4.54 -6.42 1.60
C ASP A 65 -4.07 -7.67 2.38
N ILE A 66 -3.38 -7.43 3.49
CA ILE A 66 -2.87 -8.51 4.35
C ILE A 66 -4.02 -9.16 5.10
N ASP A 67 -4.17 -10.46 4.89
CA ASP A 67 -5.25 -11.21 5.54
C ASP A 67 -5.04 -11.26 7.06
N PHE A 68 -6.12 -10.96 7.79
CA PHE A 68 -6.13 -11.01 9.25
C PHE A 68 -5.06 -10.15 9.95
N PHE A 69 -4.58 -9.07 9.32
CA PHE A 69 -3.52 -8.22 9.87
C PHE A 69 -3.81 -7.73 11.31
N LYS A 70 -5.08 -7.41 11.60
CA LYS A 70 -5.48 -7.07 12.96
C LYS A 70 -5.15 -8.17 13.97
N ARG A 71 -5.32 -9.47 13.61
CA ARG A 71 -4.98 -10.58 14.51
C ARG A 71 -3.48 -10.66 14.77
N ILE A 72 -2.65 -10.29 13.80
CA ILE A 72 -1.20 -10.20 13.97
C ILE A 72 -0.88 -9.13 15.01
N ASN A 73 -1.44 -7.92 14.87
CA ASN A 73 -1.26 -6.85 15.83
C ASN A 73 -1.77 -7.22 17.24
N ASP A 74 -2.95 -7.82 17.31
CA ASP A 74 -3.57 -8.21 18.59
C ASP A 74 -2.77 -9.29 19.32
N LYS A 75 -2.12 -10.21 18.59
CA LYS A 75 -1.36 -11.33 19.18
C LYS A 75 0.11 -10.97 19.49
N TRP A 76 0.80 -10.26 18.56
CA TRP A 76 2.25 -10.02 18.65
C TRP A 76 2.63 -8.55 18.84
N GLY A 77 1.64 -7.66 18.89
CA GLY A 77 1.84 -6.22 19.04
C GLY A 77 2.07 -5.47 17.72
N HIS A 78 1.91 -4.15 17.77
CA HIS A 78 2.07 -3.27 16.61
C HIS A 78 3.48 -3.29 16.01
N ASP A 79 4.53 -3.48 16.84
CA ASP A 79 5.90 -3.60 16.34
C ASP A 79 6.06 -4.80 15.39
N CYS A 80 5.36 -5.91 15.67
CA CYS A 80 5.32 -7.07 14.78
C CYS A 80 4.58 -6.73 13.48
N GLY A 81 3.42 -6.07 13.57
CA GLY A 81 2.67 -5.62 12.40
C GLY A 81 3.49 -4.69 11.51
N ASP A 82 4.21 -3.75 12.09
CA ASP A 82 5.10 -2.85 11.35
C ASP A 82 6.24 -3.63 10.66
N ALA A 83 6.82 -4.61 11.34
CA ALA A 83 7.84 -5.49 10.75
C ALA A 83 7.28 -6.34 9.61
N VAL A 84 6.05 -6.85 9.69
CA VAL A 84 5.35 -7.54 8.60
C VAL A 84 5.18 -6.61 7.40
N LEU A 85 4.74 -5.38 7.60
CA LEU A 85 4.58 -4.39 6.52
C LEU A 85 5.90 -4.11 5.80
N VAL A 86 6.99 -3.92 6.54
CA VAL A 86 8.33 -3.70 5.97
C VAL A 86 8.82 -4.93 5.21
N TRP A 87 8.66 -6.11 5.79
CA TRP A 87 9.04 -7.37 5.17
C TRP A 87 8.27 -7.61 3.86
N LEU A 88 6.95 -7.43 3.86
CA LEU A 88 6.11 -7.55 2.66
C LEU A 88 6.49 -6.54 1.58
N ALA A 89 6.67 -5.28 1.96
CA ALA A 89 7.07 -4.23 1.02
C ALA A 89 8.35 -4.61 0.27
N ARG A 90 9.34 -5.15 0.99
CA ARG A 90 10.58 -5.64 0.39
C ARG A 90 10.35 -6.86 -0.51
N ARG A 91 9.68 -7.91 0.00
CA ARG A 91 9.41 -9.14 -0.74
C ARG A 91 8.65 -8.89 -2.04
N ILE A 92 7.61 -8.07 -1.98
CA ILE A 92 6.83 -7.70 -3.16
C ILE A 92 7.69 -6.90 -4.15
N SER A 93 8.49 -5.95 -3.67
CA SER A 93 9.34 -5.11 -4.54
C SER A 93 10.40 -5.93 -5.29
N GLU A 94 10.92 -7.00 -4.69
CA GLU A 94 11.90 -7.91 -5.30
C GLU A 94 11.31 -8.73 -6.45
N GLU A 95 10.00 -8.97 -6.46
CA GLU A 95 9.29 -9.77 -7.46
C GLU A 95 8.62 -8.92 -8.56
N LEU A 96 8.53 -7.59 -8.38
CA LEU A 96 7.81 -6.72 -9.32
C LEU A 96 8.47 -6.72 -10.71
N PRO A 97 7.68 -6.83 -11.80
CA PRO A 97 8.19 -6.71 -13.14
C PRO A 97 8.64 -5.26 -13.44
N ASP A 98 9.50 -5.14 -14.44
CA ASP A 98 10.01 -3.84 -14.89
C ASP A 98 8.87 -2.88 -15.26
N GLY A 99 8.99 -1.65 -14.82
CA GLY A 99 7.99 -0.61 -15.09
C GLY A 99 6.79 -0.63 -14.13
N ALA A 100 6.53 -1.70 -13.42
CA ALA A 100 5.49 -1.73 -12.39
C ALA A 100 5.80 -0.76 -11.24
N ARG A 101 4.76 -0.34 -10.54
CA ARG A 101 4.87 0.52 -9.35
C ARG A 101 4.05 -0.04 -8.21
N LEU A 102 4.57 0.12 -7.01
CA LEU A 102 3.95 -0.32 -5.77
C LEU A 102 3.81 0.86 -4.83
N CYS A 103 2.67 0.98 -4.18
CA CYS A 103 2.51 1.92 -3.07
C CYS A 103 1.83 1.25 -1.88
N ARG A 104 2.11 1.77 -0.70
CA ARG A 104 1.28 1.53 0.47
C ARG A 104 0.11 2.50 0.41
N TRP A 105 -1.10 1.94 0.23
CA TRP A 105 -2.31 2.73 0.04
C TRP A 105 -2.86 3.28 1.35
N GLY A 106 -2.78 2.47 2.42
CA GLY A 106 -3.15 2.83 3.79
C GLY A 106 -3.18 1.60 4.68
N GLY A 107 -2.87 1.71 5.97
CA GLY A 107 -2.91 0.57 6.90
C GLY A 107 -2.12 -0.63 6.38
N GLU A 108 -2.83 -1.69 6.05
CA GLU A 108 -2.33 -2.95 5.50
C GLU A 108 -2.58 -3.14 3.99
N GLU A 109 -3.01 -2.06 3.29
CA GLU A 109 -3.39 -2.09 1.88
C GLU A 109 -2.27 -1.60 0.97
N PHE A 110 -2.12 -2.27 -0.18
CA PHE A 110 -1.13 -1.97 -1.22
C PHE A 110 -1.82 -1.81 -2.57
N ILE A 111 -1.39 -0.82 -3.38
CA ILE A 111 -1.78 -0.66 -4.78
C ILE A 111 -0.59 -0.93 -5.68
N PHE A 112 -0.86 -1.70 -6.72
CA PHE A 112 0.04 -2.05 -7.80
C PHE A 112 -0.43 -1.38 -9.09
N PHE A 113 0.52 -0.86 -9.84
CA PHE A 113 0.29 -0.38 -11.20
C PHE A 113 1.17 -1.17 -12.16
N PHE A 114 0.55 -1.81 -13.14
CA PHE A 114 1.24 -2.60 -14.15
C PHE A 114 1.02 -1.98 -15.54
N PRO A 115 2.03 -1.33 -16.14
CA PRO A 115 1.90 -0.73 -17.47
C PRO A 115 1.88 -1.80 -18.55
N ARG A 116 0.99 -1.64 -19.55
CA ARG A 116 0.93 -2.47 -20.77
C ARG A 116 0.67 -3.96 -20.54
N GLU A 117 0.12 -4.30 -19.39
CA GLU A 117 -0.25 -5.67 -19.04
C GLU A 117 -1.77 -5.79 -18.90
N ASN A 118 -2.31 -6.90 -19.35
CA ASN A 118 -3.73 -7.23 -19.19
C ASN A 118 -4.03 -7.91 -17.85
N GLY A 119 -5.30 -7.93 -17.47
CA GLY A 119 -5.74 -8.48 -16.19
C GLY A 119 -5.39 -9.93 -15.98
N ASP A 120 -5.50 -10.80 -17.00
CA ASP A 120 -5.20 -12.23 -16.89
C ASP A 120 -3.72 -12.52 -16.58
N VAL A 121 -2.81 -11.73 -17.17
CA VAL A 121 -1.36 -11.84 -16.88
C VAL A 121 -1.09 -11.42 -15.45
N ILE A 122 -1.71 -10.32 -15.02
CA ILE A 122 -1.51 -9.80 -13.67
C ILE A 122 -2.13 -10.71 -12.61
N CYS A 123 -3.28 -11.34 -12.90
CA CYS A 123 -3.85 -12.33 -12.00
C CYS A 123 -2.89 -13.50 -11.74
N ARG A 124 -2.29 -14.05 -12.79
CA ARG A 124 -1.28 -15.11 -12.64
C ARG A 124 -0.07 -14.65 -11.86
N PHE A 125 0.45 -13.45 -12.16
CA PHE A 125 1.57 -12.88 -11.41
C PHE A 125 1.26 -12.71 -9.92
N LEU A 126 0.10 -12.16 -9.58
CA LEU A 126 -0.30 -11.95 -8.18
C LEU A 126 -0.62 -13.27 -7.46
N ASP A 127 -1.12 -14.28 -8.18
CA ASP A 127 -1.32 -15.62 -7.62
C ASP A 127 0.01 -16.32 -7.33
N ASP A 128 0.98 -16.21 -8.25
CA ASP A 128 2.35 -16.70 -8.04
C ASP A 128 3.03 -15.96 -6.87
N LEU A 129 2.87 -14.64 -6.79
CA LEU A 129 3.38 -13.82 -5.69
C LEU A 129 2.79 -14.28 -4.34
N ARG A 130 1.46 -14.44 -4.27
CA ARG A 130 0.75 -14.92 -3.09
C ARG A 130 1.31 -16.26 -2.60
N MET A 131 1.51 -17.22 -3.49
CA MET A 131 2.08 -18.52 -3.17
C MET A 131 3.53 -18.45 -2.64
N LYS A 132 4.28 -17.44 -3.06
CA LYS A 132 5.67 -17.23 -2.60
C LYS A 132 5.76 -16.53 -1.24
N LEU A 133 4.71 -15.86 -0.77
CA LEU A 133 4.74 -15.12 0.50
C LEU A 133 4.93 -16.05 1.71
N ASP A 134 4.47 -17.30 1.62
CA ASP A 134 4.62 -18.27 2.71
C ASP A 134 5.96 -19.05 2.66
N ASN A 135 6.83 -18.78 1.68
CA ASN A 135 8.10 -19.50 1.52
C ASN A 135 9.29 -18.57 1.17
N PRO A 136 10.17 -18.26 2.13
CA PRO A 136 10.11 -18.58 3.55
C PRO A 136 9.06 -17.76 4.28
N PRO A 137 8.43 -18.32 5.33
CA PRO A 137 7.46 -17.57 6.15
C PRO A 137 8.13 -16.42 6.90
N PHE A 138 7.34 -15.44 7.28
CA PHE A 138 7.84 -14.34 8.11
C PHE A 138 8.27 -14.86 9.49
N ASP A 139 9.50 -14.55 9.89
CA ASP A 139 10.04 -14.89 11.22
C ASP A 139 9.98 -13.69 12.15
N TRP A 140 9.32 -13.84 13.27
CA TRP A 140 9.28 -12.87 14.34
C TRP A 140 9.85 -13.46 15.61
N ARG A 141 11.11 -13.12 15.95
CA ARG A 141 11.80 -13.57 17.17
C ARG A 141 11.83 -15.10 17.32
N GLY A 142 11.97 -15.83 16.23
CA GLY A 142 11.98 -17.28 16.18
C GLY A 142 10.61 -17.94 16.05
N GLU A 143 9.52 -17.17 16.02
CA GLU A 143 8.17 -17.64 15.74
C GLU A 143 7.83 -17.39 14.26
N ARG A 144 7.46 -18.45 13.53
CA ARG A 144 7.04 -18.37 12.12
C ARG A 144 5.58 -17.96 12.04
N ILE A 145 5.32 -16.83 11.41
CA ILE A 145 3.98 -16.28 11.23
C ILE A 145 3.61 -16.44 9.75
N PRO A 146 2.58 -17.23 9.41
CA PRO A 146 2.08 -17.30 8.05
C PRO A 146 1.43 -15.97 7.66
N ILE A 147 1.82 -15.43 6.51
CA ILE A 147 1.28 -14.19 5.96
C ILE A 147 0.63 -14.52 4.62
N THR A 148 -0.66 -14.26 4.51
CA THR A 148 -1.40 -14.35 3.26
C THR A 148 -1.96 -12.99 2.87
N MET A 149 -2.24 -12.83 1.58
CA MET A 149 -2.84 -11.63 1.02
C MET A 149 -3.99 -11.99 0.09
N THR A 150 -4.99 -11.13 0.07
CA THR A 150 -6.06 -11.16 -0.91
C THR A 150 -5.87 -10.01 -1.89
N PHE A 151 -6.13 -10.26 -3.17
CA PHE A 151 -5.96 -9.27 -4.23
C PHE A 151 -7.23 -9.11 -5.06
N GLY A 152 -7.52 -7.85 -5.43
CA GLY A 152 -8.42 -7.49 -6.52
C GLY A 152 -7.61 -6.99 -7.71
N VAL A 153 -8.07 -7.25 -8.93
CA VAL A 153 -7.42 -6.84 -10.19
C VAL A 153 -8.43 -6.13 -11.08
N GLU A 154 -8.08 -4.99 -11.62
CA GLU A 154 -8.90 -4.21 -12.56
C GLU A 154 -8.05 -3.71 -13.72
N GLU A 155 -8.48 -4.03 -14.94
CA GLU A 155 -7.86 -3.54 -16.17
C GLU A 155 -8.47 -2.17 -16.56
N ASN A 156 -7.64 -1.26 -17.05
CA ASN A 156 -8.09 0.03 -17.54
C ASN A 156 -8.91 -0.12 -18.83
N ASP A 157 -10.17 0.25 -18.79
CA ASP A 157 -11.11 0.23 -19.92
C ASP A 157 -11.05 1.49 -20.81
N PHE A 158 -10.12 2.42 -20.54
CA PHE A 158 -9.94 3.72 -21.21
C PHE A 158 -11.12 4.70 -21.08
N ARG A 159 -12.25 4.29 -20.52
CA ARG A 159 -13.48 5.10 -20.39
C ARG A 159 -13.67 5.59 -18.96
N SER A 160 -13.39 4.73 -17.99
CA SER A 160 -13.54 5.02 -16.58
C SER A 160 -12.50 6.03 -16.10
N ASP A 161 -12.89 6.90 -15.19
CA ASP A 161 -11.95 7.73 -14.44
C ASP A 161 -11.17 6.90 -13.42
N ILE A 162 -10.16 7.50 -12.80
CA ILE A 162 -9.28 6.81 -11.84
C ILE A 162 -10.08 6.39 -10.60
N ASP A 163 -11.01 7.20 -10.14
CA ASP A 163 -11.80 6.90 -8.94
C ASP A 163 -12.71 5.68 -9.17
N THR A 164 -13.29 5.57 -10.37
CA THR A 164 -14.08 4.39 -10.77
C THR A 164 -13.22 3.13 -10.83
N LEU A 165 -12.02 3.20 -11.43
CA LEU A 165 -11.09 2.06 -11.46
C LEU A 165 -10.67 1.62 -10.07
N LEU A 166 -10.35 2.57 -9.19
CA LEU A 166 -10.01 2.29 -7.80
C LEU A 166 -11.17 1.66 -7.03
N LYS A 167 -12.39 2.13 -7.25
CA LYS A 167 -13.58 1.53 -6.66
C LYS A 167 -13.84 0.11 -7.16
N ASN A 168 -13.61 -0.14 -8.44
CA ASN A 168 -13.79 -1.48 -9.01
C ASN A 168 -12.79 -2.47 -8.42
N VAL A 169 -11.51 -2.09 -8.36
CA VAL A 169 -10.46 -2.96 -7.79
C VAL A 169 -10.69 -3.23 -6.30
N ASP A 170 -11.15 -2.22 -5.54
CA ASP A 170 -11.55 -2.37 -4.12
C ASP A 170 -12.73 -3.35 -3.96
N ASN A 171 -13.77 -3.23 -4.80
CA ASN A 171 -14.89 -4.17 -4.79
C ASN A 171 -14.44 -5.62 -5.04
N LYS A 172 -13.50 -5.85 -5.96
CA LYS A 172 -12.94 -7.17 -6.24
C LYS A 172 -12.15 -7.69 -5.04
N LEU A 173 -11.33 -6.87 -4.41
CA LEU A 173 -10.64 -7.19 -3.17
C LEU A 173 -11.64 -7.60 -2.06
N TYR A 174 -12.72 -6.84 -1.90
CA TYR A 174 -13.78 -7.13 -0.94
C TYR A 174 -14.46 -8.48 -1.22
N ILE A 175 -14.71 -8.81 -2.50
CA ILE A 175 -15.25 -10.12 -2.91
C ILE A 175 -14.30 -11.23 -2.48
N GLY A 176 -13.00 -11.12 -2.75
CA GLY A 176 -11.99 -12.10 -2.35
C GLY A 176 -11.93 -12.31 -0.83
N LYS A 177 -11.98 -11.22 -0.07
CA LYS A 177 -12.05 -11.31 1.40
C LYS A 177 -13.28 -12.09 1.90
N ASN A 178 -14.41 -11.99 1.22
CA ASN A 178 -15.64 -12.70 1.57
C ASN A 178 -15.66 -14.16 1.07
N GLN A 179 -14.89 -14.49 0.03
CA GLN A 179 -14.78 -15.85 -0.51
C GLN A 179 -13.76 -16.74 0.21
N GLY A 180 -13.19 -16.26 1.32
CA GLY A 180 -12.27 -17.06 2.14
C GLY A 180 -10.86 -16.49 2.23
N ARG A 181 -10.58 -15.38 1.57
CA ARG A 181 -9.25 -14.74 1.52
C ARG A 181 -8.22 -15.56 0.75
N ASP A 182 -6.94 -15.12 0.84
CA ASP A 182 -5.82 -15.82 0.21
C ASP A 182 -6.09 -16.19 -1.26
N CYS A 183 -6.54 -15.21 -2.04
CA CYS A 183 -6.96 -15.38 -3.44
C CYS A 183 -6.78 -14.11 -4.25
N VAL A 184 -6.90 -14.24 -5.58
CA VAL A 184 -6.92 -13.15 -6.56
C VAL A 184 -8.29 -13.13 -7.25
N ILE A 185 -8.94 -11.96 -7.30
CA ILE A 185 -10.22 -11.74 -7.97
C ILE A 185 -10.03 -10.76 -9.13
N TYR A 186 -10.45 -11.20 -10.31
CA TYR A 186 -10.45 -10.39 -11.55
C TYR A 186 -11.85 -10.12 -12.05
#